data_7d6df3194de628e54343133fd18de259
#
_entry.id   7d6df3194de628e54343133fd18de259
#
_cell.length_a   1.000
_cell.length_b   1.000
_cell.length_c   1.000
_cell.angle_alpha   90.00
_cell.angle_beta   90.00
_cell.angle_gamma   90.00
#
_symmetry.space_group_name_H-M   'P 1'
#
loop_
_entity.id
_entity.type
_entity.pdbx_description
1 polymer ?
#
loop_
_entity_poly.entity_id
_entity_poly.type
_entity_poly.pdbx_seq_one_letter_code
_entity_poly.pdbx_strand_id
1 'polypeptide(L)'
;MVFSSTIFLCVYLPLVLLGYYICPKKGRNLFLLIVSLVFYAWGEPKYVFLMIFSILINYVFGRLMDKNRGRQKRMKLLLVLSVVIDIGLLSVFKYTDFIITNVNAIFGANFDLLNIALPIGISFYTFQAMSYTIDVYRDDVRVQKNLIDFGMYITMFPQLIAGPIVRYADVQDQLADRSVTTADFSEGIMRFVVGLGKKVLLANQMGAVWSDIYALGGDVSALMAWTGAIAYTFQIYFDFSGYSDMAIGLGRMFGFKFPENFRYPYQSVSITDFWRRWHITLSTWFKEYLYIPLGGNRRGLARQALNLLIVWSLTGFWHGAGWNFVMWGLYYFVILFIEKLFLLKALDKLPKFFRHVYALLLIIIGWVIFASDDVSVLLPYLGSMFGANGAIGGMDVYTLLTKAVLLIICCIASTELPKKLFLSAAGAMNEKAAFTLKSVLMIALLALSMILLIGDSYNPFLYFRF
;
A
#
# COMPACT_ATOMS: atom_id res chain seq x y z
N MET A 1 3.71 14.14 -8.83
CA MET A 1 3.17 13.50 -10.06
C MET A 1 2.59 12.14 -9.68
N VAL A 2 1.50 11.67 -10.31
CA VAL A 2 0.89 10.34 -10.05
C VAL A 2 0.95 9.48 -11.31
N PHE A 3 1.00 8.14 -11.15
CA PHE A 3 1.11 7.23 -12.30
C PHE A 3 -0.10 7.24 -13.22
N SER A 4 -1.29 7.49 -12.65
CA SER A 4 -2.54 7.66 -13.38
C SER A 4 -2.78 9.10 -13.82
N SER A 5 -1.76 9.81 -14.30
CA SER A 5 -1.90 11.13 -14.91
C SER A 5 -1.44 11.12 -16.36
N THR A 6 -2.09 11.91 -17.20
CA THR A 6 -1.75 12.04 -18.63
C THR A 6 -0.31 12.53 -18.84
N ILE A 7 0.18 13.45 -17.99
CA ILE A 7 1.57 13.93 -18.03
C ILE A 7 2.55 12.78 -17.75
N PHE A 8 2.25 11.95 -16.75
CA PHE A 8 3.10 10.79 -16.45
C PHE A 8 3.12 9.80 -17.60
N LEU A 9 1.95 9.43 -18.13
CA LEU A 9 1.81 8.38 -19.14
C LEU A 9 2.35 8.81 -20.51
N CYS A 10 2.06 10.04 -20.93
CA CYS A 10 2.38 10.51 -22.29
C CYS A 10 3.73 11.23 -22.41
N VAL A 11 4.27 11.77 -21.32
CA VAL A 11 5.49 12.58 -21.35
C VAL A 11 6.58 11.96 -20.48
N TYR A 12 6.35 11.89 -19.17
CA TYR A 12 7.41 11.49 -18.23
C TYR A 12 7.89 10.06 -18.47
N LEU A 13 6.99 9.08 -18.48
CA LEU A 13 7.37 7.66 -18.61
C LEU A 13 8.07 7.34 -19.94
N PRO A 14 7.58 7.79 -21.11
CA PRO A 14 8.29 7.57 -22.37
C PRO A 14 9.69 8.18 -22.39
N LEU A 15 9.86 9.42 -21.89
CA LEU A 15 11.15 10.08 -21.84
C LEU A 15 12.12 9.37 -20.89
N VAL A 16 11.64 8.93 -19.72
CA VAL A 16 12.45 8.19 -18.75
C VAL A 16 12.86 6.82 -19.28
N LEU A 17 11.96 6.08 -19.92
CA LEU A 17 12.29 4.81 -20.55
C LEU A 17 13.33 4.99 -21.66
N LEU A 18 13.11 5.94 -22.57
CA LEU A 18 14.06 6.23 -23.64
C LEU A 18 15.44 6.60 -23.08
N GLY A 19 15.49 7.53 -22.11
CA GLY A 19 16.74 7.95 -21.47
C GLY A 19 17.45 6.79 -20.76
N TYR A 20 16.72 5.92 -20.07
CA TYR A 20 17.28 4.76 -19.39
C TYR A 20 17.96 3.76 -20.33
N TYR A 21 17.34 3.49 -21.48
CA TYR A 21 17.89 2.54 -22.45
C TYR A 21 19.03 3.11 -23.30
N ILE A 22 19.06 4.43 -23.53
CA ILE A 22 20.18 5.13 -24.16
C ILE A 22 21.37 5.24 -23.19
N CYS A 23 21.11 5.38 -21.89
CA CYS A 23 22.14 5.56 -20.88
C CYS A 23 23.03 4.32 -20.75
N PRO A 24 24.37 4.48 -20.75
CA PRO A 24 25.32 3.39 -20.50
C PRO A 24 25.01 2.70 -19.14
N LYS A 25 25.23 1.38 -19.06
CA LYS A 25 24.93 0.60 -17.84
C LYS A 25 25.47 1.25 -16.56
N LYS A 26 26.70 1.77 -16.57
CA LYS A 26 27.35 2.44 -15.43
C LYS A 26 26.62 3.73 -14.98
N GLY A 27 25.90 4.39 -15.87
CA GLY A 27 25.17 5.63 -15.59
C GLY A 27 23.72 5.43 -15.18
N ARG A 28 23.15 4.23 -15.33
CA ARG A 28 21.71 3.97 -15.12
C ARG A 28 21.21 4.27 -13.72
N ASN A 29 22.01 3.99 -12.69
CA ASN A 29 21.64 4.30 -11.32
C ASN A 29 21.58 5.81 -11.06
N LEU A 30 22.57 6.55 -11.56
CA LEU A 30 22.57 8.02 -11.48
C LEU A 30 21.40 8.62 -12.27
N PHE A 31 21.12 8.12 -13.46
CA PHE A 31 19.97 8.54 -14.25
C PHE A 31 18.65 8.32 -13.50
N LEU A 32 18.43 7.10 -12.96
CA LEU A 32 17.23 6.80 -12.17
C LEU A 32 17.13 7.65 -10.90
N LEU A 33 18.25 7.93 -10.22
CA LEU A 33 18.26 8.84 -9.07
C LEU A 33 17.76 10.22 -9.46
N ILE A 34 18.32 10.80 -10.54
CA ILE A 34 17.95 12.16 -10.99
C ILE A 34 16.47 12.23 -11.38
N VAL A 35 16.01 11.30 -12.24
CA VAL A 35 14.60 11.33 -12.67
C VAL A 35 13.65 11.06 -11.51
N SER A 36 14.02 10.21 -10.54
CA SER A 36 13.20 9.98 -9.35
C SER A 36 13.11 11.22 -8.46
N LEU A 37 14.21 11.94 -8.28
CA LEU A 37 14.19 13.22 -7.56
C LEU A 37 13.35 14.28 -8.29
N VAL A 38 13.41 14.34 -9.62
CA VAL A 38 12.53 15.21 -10.43
C VAL A 38 11.07 14.81 -10.26
N PHE A 39 10.75 13.51 -10.32
CA PHE A 39 9.40 13.00 -10.09
C PHE A 39 8.84 13.42 -8.72
N TYR A 40 9.65 13.30 -7.67
CA TYR A 40 9.27 13.68 -6.32
C TYR A 40 9.13 15.20 -6.18
N ALA A 41 10.12 15.95 -6.64
CA ALA A 41 10.12 17.42 -6.56
C ALA A 41 8.97 18.07 -7.36
N TRP A 42 8.43 17.39 -8.37
CA TRP A 42 7.26 17.87 -9.12
C TRP A 42 6.02 18.06 -8.23
N GLY A 43 5.83 17.18 -7.25
CA GLY A 43 4.73 17.29 -6.28
C GLY A 43 5.14 17.95 -4.97
N GLU A 44 6.39 17.78 -4.56
CA GLU A 44 6.91 18.12 -3.23
C GLU A 44 8.25 18.88 -3.31
N PRO A 45 8.30 20.09 -3.89
CA PRO A 45 9.56 20.78 -4.16
C PRO A 45 10.36 21.12 -2.90
N LYS A 46 9.69 21.34 -1.77
CA LYS A 46 10.35 21.64 -0.49
C LYS A 46 10.83 20.36 0.23
N TYR A 47 10.05 19.30 0.15
CA TYR A 47 10.31 18.06 0.90
C TYR A 47 11.33 17.13 0.23
N VAL A 48 11.77 17.44 -1.00
CA VAL A 48 12.90 16.74 -1.62
C VAL A 48 14.17 16.89 -0.77
N PHE A 49 14.38 18.02 -0.10
CA PHE A 49 15.52 18.22 0.80
C PHE A 49 15.44 17.35 2.05
N LEU A 50 14.23 17.13 2.59
CA LEU A 50 14.01 16.22 3.71
C LEU A 50 14.34 14.77 3.31
N MET A 51 13.95 14.34 2.11
CA MET A 51 14.30 13.03 1.58
C MET A 51 15.81 12.87 1.40
N ILE A 52 16.49 13.87 0.82
CA ILE A 52 17.97 13.87 0.69
C ILE A 52 18.62 13.77 2.07
N PHE A 53 18.13 14.51 3.06
CA PHE A 53 18.62 14.46 4.43
C PHE A 53 18.47 13.05 5.03
N SER A 54 17.30 12.40 4.87
CA SER A 54 17.08 11.02 5.32
C SER A 54 18.04 10.04 4.65
N ILE A 55 18.26 10.18 3.33
CA ILE A 55 19.24 9.38 2.58
C ILE A 55 20.63 9.52 3.16
N LEU A 56 21.10 10.77 3.36
CA LEU A 56 22.45 11.04 3.85
C LEU A 56 22.66 10.48 5.25
N ILE A 57 21.70 10.67 6.16
CA ILE A 57 21.77 10.16 7.52
C ILE A 57 21.88 8.63 7.51
N ASN A 58 20.96 7.93 6.85
CA ASN A 58 20.95 6.48 6.86
C ASN A 58 22.18 5.88 6.16
N TYR A 59 22.65 6.51 5.09
CA TYR A 59 23.91 6.15 4.46
C TYR A 59 25.11 6.27 5.43
N VAL A 60 25.21 7.41 6.13
CA VAL A 60 26.31 7.66 7.08
C VAL A 60 26.24 6.66 8.24
N PHE A 61 25.05 6.41 8.83
CA PHE A 61 24.90 5.42 9.90
C PHE A 61 25.28 4.02 9.43
N GLY A 62 24.86 3.59 8.24
CA GLY A 62 25.27 2.32 7.65
C GLY A 62 26.80 2.20 7.54
N ARG A 63 27.48 3.25 7.05
CA ARG A 63 28.95 3.30 6.94
C ARG A 63 29.64 3.32 8.29
N LEU A 64 29.09 4.04 9.27
CA LEU A 64 29.63 4.08 10.64
C LEU A 64 29.48 2.72 11.34
N MET A 65 28.36 2.02 11.15
CA MET A 65 28.17 0.67 11.67
C MET A 65 29.18 -0.31 11.08
N ASP A 66 29.42 -0.24 9.77
CA ASP A 66 30.42 -1.06 9.10
C ASP A 66 31.84 -0.84 9.64
N LYS A 67 32.25 0.44 9.86
CA LYS A 67 33.54 0.77 10.49
C LYS A 67 33.67 0.30 11.94
N ASN A 68 32.56 0.09 12.63
CA ASN A 68 32.54 -0.34 14.02
C ASN A 68 32.17 -1.80 14.21
N ARG A 69 32.27 -2.64 13.15
CA ARG A 69 32.08 -4.08 13.23
C ARG A 69 32.95 -4.67 14.34
N GLY A 70 32.37 -5.55 15.18
CA GLY A 70 32.98 -6.11 16.37
C GLY A 70 32.83 -5.27 17.66
N ARG A 71 32.35 -4.02 17.58
CA ARG A 71 32.09 -3.16 18.76
C ARG A 71 30.59 -3.06 19.01
N GLN A 72 29.97 -4.12 19.51
CA GLN A 72 28.50 -4.28 19.65
C GLN A 72 27.80 -3.08 20.34
N LYS A 73 28.37 -2.54 21.41
CA LYS A 73 27.78 -1.38 22.12
C LYS A 73 27.70 -0.13 21.22
N ARG A 74 28.73 0.13 20.40
CA ARG A 74 28.73 1.26 19.46
C ARG A 74 27.77 1.03 18.30
N MET A 75 27.76 -0.17 17.72
CA MET A 75 26.82 -0.51 16.67
C MET A 75 25.36 -0.36 17.15
N LYS A 76 25.04 -0.84 18.36
CA LYS A 76 23.71 -0.67 18.94
C LYS A 76 23.34 0.79 19.15
N LEU A 77 24.29 1.62 19.64
CA LEU A 77 24.06 3.07 19.79
C LEU A 77 23.76 3.73 18.45
N LEU A 78 24.56 3.43 17.41
CA LEU A 78 24.36 3.97 16.06
C LEU A 78 23.01 3.55 15.49
N LEU A 79 22.60 2.29 15.67
CA LEU A 79 21.27 1.82 15.27
C LEU A 79 20.16 2.58 15.99
N VAL A 80 20.24 2.71 17.32
CA VAL A 80 19.22 3.42 18.10
C VAL A 80 19.11 4.86 17.65
N LEU A 81 20.25 5.56 17.45
CA LEU A 81 20.26 6.94 16.95
C LEU A 81 19.63 7.07 15.57
N SER A 82 19.95 6.17 14.63
CA SER A 82 19.35 6.14 13.30
C SER A 82 17.82 5.99 13.40
N VAL A 83 17.35 4.99 14.14
CA VAL A 83 15.91 4.72 14.31
C VAL A 83 15.18 5.88 14.99
N VAL A 84 15.80 6.51 16.02
CA VAL A 84 15.22 7.67 16.72
C VAL A 84 15.10 8.87 15.78
N ILE A 85 16.09 9.11 14.92
CA ILE A 85 16.02 10.20 13.95
C ILE A 85 14.91 9.92 12.91
N ASP A 86 14.87 8.72 12.35
CA ASP A 86 13.87 8.36 11.34
C ASP A 86 12.43 8.43 11.89
N ILE A 87 12.19 7.84 13.07
CA ILE A 87 10.88 7.92 13.75
C ILE A 87 10.58 9.35 14.18
N GLY A 88 11.59 10.10 14.67
CA GLY A 88 11.43 11.49 15.05
C GLY A 88 10.97 12.36 13.88
N LEU A 89 11.61 12.23 12.73
CA LEU A 89 11.20 12.92 11.51
C LEU A 89 9.76 12.55 11.11
N LEU A 90 9.46 11.27 11.05
CA LEU A 90 8.10 10.81 10.75
C LEU A 90 7.07 11.37 11.74
N SER A 91 7.42 11.40 13.05
CA SER A 91 6.52 11.86 14.10
C SER A 91 6.23 13.35 14.00
N VAL A 92 7.23 14.17 13.71
CA VAL A 92 7.06 15.62 13.54
C VAL A 92 6.08 15.94 12.41
N PHE A 93 6.22 15.29 11.26
CA PHE A 93 5.36 15.60 10.11
C PHE A 93 3.98 14.95 10.19
N LYS A 94 3.86 13.79 10.82
CA LYS A 94 2.61 13.01 10.79
C LYS A 94 1.76 13.19 12.04
N TYR A 95 2.36 13.36 13.22
CA TYR A 95 1.61 13.25 14.49
C TYR A 95 1.54 14.54 15.30
N THR A 96 2.26 15.61 14.94
CA THR A 96 2.30 16.83 15.73
C THR A 96 0.90 17.43 15.96
N ASP A 97 0.13 17.62 14.91
CA ASP A 97 -1.19 18.24 15.04
C ASP A 97 -2.19 17.31 15.75
N PHE A 98 -2.08 15.99 15.54
CA PHE A 98 -2.86 15.01 16.28
C PHE A 98 -2.55 15.05 17.80
N ILE A 99 -1.28 15.16 18.16
CA ILE A 99 -0.87 15.28 19.57
C ILE A 99 -1.38 16.60 20.15
N ILE A 100 -1.22 17.72 19.47
CA ILE A 100 -1.69 19.05 19.91
C ILE A 100 -3.22 19.01 20.12
N THR A 101 -3.97 18.47 19.16
CA THR A 101 -5.44 18.35 19.27
C THR A 101 -5.85 17.56 20.49
N ASN A 102 -5.20 16.42 20.76
CA ASN A 102 -5.53 15.60 21.94
C ASN A 102 -5.10 16.28 23.24
N VAL A 103 -3.95 16.97 23.29
CA VAL A 103 -3.52 17.74 24.46
C VAL A 103 -4.52 18.87 24.76
N ASN A 104 -4.94 19.62 23.74
CA ASN A 104 -5.95 20.65 23.88
C ASN A 104 -7.28 20.09 24.44
N ALA A 105 -7.72 18.94 23.92
CA ALA A 105 -8.94 18.30 24.35
C ALA A 105 -8.89 17.77 25.80
N ILE A 106 -7.77 17.20 26.22
CA ILE A 106 -7.61 16.58 27.56
C ILE A 106 -7.36 17.63 28.64
N PHE A 107 -6.53 18.62 28.36
CA PHE A 107 -6.06 19.59 29.36
C PHE A 107 -6.73 20.96 29.26
N GLY A 108 -7.67 21.17 28.30
CA GLY A 108 -8.28 22.46 28.04
C GLY A 108 -7.27 23.52 27.57
N ALA A 109 -6.13 23.10 26.99
CA ALA A 109 -5.14 24.00 26.45
C ALA A 109 -5.59 24.54 25.09
N ASN A 110 -5.02 25.66 24.67
CA ASN A 110 -5.31 26.31 23.38
C ASN A 110 -4.03 26.48 22.57
N PHE A 111 -3.28 25.42 22.36
CA PHE A 111 -2.12 25.44 21.48
C PHE A 111 -2.56 25.49 20.03
N ASP A 112 -1.95 26.37 19.23
CA ASP A 112 -2.19 26.45 17.80
C ASP A 112 -1.72 25.19 17.07
N LEU A 113 -2.49 24.72 16.09
CA LEU A 113 -2.08 23.67 15.19
C LEU A 113 -1.00 24.19 14.23
N LEU A 114 0.04 23.39 14.01
CA LEU A 114 1.15 23.80 13.14
C LEU A 114 0.80 23.67 11.65
N ASN A 115 -0.23 22.89 11.30
CA ASN A 115 -0.68 22.64 9.93
C ASN A 115 0.46 22.23 8.98
N ILE A 116 1.38 21.38 9.48
CA ILE A 116 2.51 20.88 8.71
C ILE A 116 2.00 19.89 7.68
N ALA A 117 2.18 20.20 6.39
CA ALA A 117 1.80 19.28 5.33
C ALA A 117 2.62 17.99 5.41
N LEU A 118 1.94 16.84 5.33
CA LEU A 118 2.60 15.53 5.37
C LEU A 118 3.35 15.30 4.04
N PRO A 119 4.69 15.12 4.06
CA PRO A 119 5.45 14.82 2.84
C PRO A 119 5.01 13.48 2.23
N ILE A 120 4.66 13.51 0.96
CA ILE A 120 4.19 12.29 0.24
C ILE A 120 5.26 11.20 0.32
N GLY A 121 4.85 10.00 0.71
CA GLY A 121 5.74 8.82 0.79
C GLY A 121 6.68 8.77 1.99
N ILE A 122 6.63 9.75 2.93
CA ILE A 122 7.54 9.75 4.09
C ILE A 122 7.47 8.45 4.90
N SER A 123 6.29 7.89 5.09
CA SER A 123 6.10 6.62 5.79
C SER A 123 6.79 5.44 5.08
N PHE A 124 6.80 5.44 3.75
CA PHE A 124 7.40 4.37 2.93
C PHE A 124 8.93 4.46 2.93
N TYR A 125 9.49 5.62 2.56
CA TYR A 125 10.94 5.72 2.49
C TYR A 125 11.61 5.68 3.87
N THR A 126 10.92 6.10 4.94
CA THR A 126 11.39 5.91 6.32
C THR A 126 11.51 4.42 6.66
N PHE A 127 10.49 3.61 6.34
CA PHE A 127 10.56 2.16 6.57
C PHE A 127 11.63 1.47 5.72
N GLN A 128 11.85 1.92 4.49
CA GLN A 128 12.93 1.42 3.64
C GLN A 128 14.30 1.75 4.24
N ALA A 129 14.52 3.00 4.66
CA ALA A 129 15.77 3.45 5.25
C ALA A 129 16.05 2.73 6.59
N MET A 130 15.04 2.63 7.47
CA MET A 130 15.15 1.87 8.72
C MET A 130 15.47 0.40 8.50
N SER A 131 14.82 -0.26 7.51
CA SER A 131 15.11 -1.67 7.22
C SER A 131 16.57 -1.85 6.83
N TYR A 132 17.13 -0.96 6.00
CA TYR A 132 18.54 -1.00 5.63
C TYR A 132 19.48 -0.91 6.85
N THR A 133 19.27 0.07 7.73
CA THR A 133 20.14 0.25 8.91
C THR A 133 20.03 -0.90 9.91
N ILE A 134 18.83 -1.47 10.07
CA ILE A 134 18.61 -2.66 10.91
C ILE A 134 19.28 -3.90 10.29
N ASP A 135 19.15 -4.11 8.98
CA ASP A 135 19.74 -5.25 8.28
C ASP A 135 21.28 -5.16 8.26
N VAL A 136 21.85 -3.95 8.13
CA VAL A 136 23.29 -3.72 8.31
C VAL A 136 23.75 -4.06 9.74
N TYR A 137 22.98 -3.68 10.76
CA TYR A 137 23.29 -4.04 12.14
C TYR A 137 23.25 -5.54 12.39
N ARG A 138 22.30 -6.27 11.77
CA ARG A 138 22.14 -7.72 11.87
C ARG A 138 23.17 -8.51 11.07
N ASP A 139 23.90 -7.85 10.17
CA ASP A 139 24.76 -8.46 9.15
C ASP A 139 24.01 -9.25 8.07
N ASP A 140 22.74 -8.91 7.85
CA ASP A 140 21.89 -9.57 6.87
C ASP A 140 22.14 -9.03 5.44
N VAL A 141 22.73 -7.84 5.30
CA VAL A 141 23.04 -7.20 4.02
C VAL A 141 24.43 -6.61 3.99
N ARG A 142 24.99 -6.49 2.78
CA ARG A 142 26.24 -5.75 2.55
C ARG A 142 25.99 -4.25 2.66
N VAL A 143 26.90 -3.55 3.35
CA VAL A 143 26.82 -2.09 3.44
C VAL A 143 27.00 -1.46 2.06
N GLN A 144 26.08 -0.59 1.68
CA GLN A 144 26.22 0.18 0.44
C GLN A 144 27.31 1.24 0.57
N LYS A 145 28.31 1.16 -0.32
CA LYS A 145 29.46 2.08 -0.31
C LYS A 145 29.30 3.24 -1.29
N ASN A 146 28.36 3.13 -2.22
CA ASN A 146 28.06 4.16 -3.22
C ASN A 146 26.79 4.93 -2.82
N LEU A 147 26.93 6.23 -2.58
CA LEU A 147 25.82 7.10 -2.20
C LEU A 147 24.76 7.21 -3.31
N ILE A 148 25.18 7.18 -4.59
CA ILE A 148 24.25 7.23 -5.74
C ILE A 148 23.35 6.01 -5.74
N ASP A 149 23.90 4.81 -5.54
CA ASP A 149 23.13 3.57 -5.53
C ASP A 149 22.17 3.51 -4.33
N PHE A 150 22.62 3.98 -3.15
CA PHE A 150 21.77 4.07 -1.97
C PHE A 150 20.66 5.11 -2.16
N GLY A 151 21.01 6.30 -2.65
CA GLY A 151 20.04 7.35 -2.96
C GLY A 151 19.00 6.89 -3.99
N MET A 152 19.43 6.23 -5.05
CA MET A 152 18.54 5.68 -6.07
C MET A 152 17.59 4.63 -5.47
N TYR A 153 18.08 3.74 -4.61
CA TYR A 153 17.24 2.75 -3.90
C TYR A 153 16.11 3.41 -3.11
N ILE A 154 16.40 4.44 -2.34
CA ILE A 154 15.40 5.13 -1.52
C ILE A 154 14.43 5.96 -2.37
N THR A 155 14.94 6.67 -3.40
CA THR A 155 14.13 7.61 -4.19
C THR A 155 13.38 6.95 -5.34
N MET A 156 13.64 5.70 -5.67
CA MET A 156 13.15 5.05 -6.89
C MET A 156 11.64 5.25 -7.07
N PHE A 157 11.25 6.08 -8.05
CA PHE A 157 9.90 6.58 -8.22
C PHE A 157 8.83 5.49 -8.34
N PRO A 158 9.08 4.27 -8.91
CA PRO A 158 8.05 3.24 -8.95
C PRO A 158 7.55 2.80 -7.57
N GLN A 159 8.42 2.73 -6.57
CA GLN A 159 8.07 2.24 -5.23
C GLN A 159 7.79 3.35 -4.21
N LEU A 160 8.27 4.59 -4.49
CA LEU A 160 8.45 5.66 -3.52
C LEU A 160 7.17 6.08 -2.79
N ILE A 161 6.05 6.20 -3.49
CA ILE A 161 4.83 6.82 -2.96
C ILE A 161 3.93 5.81 -2.24
N ALA A 162 3.55 4.74 -2.92
CA ALA A 162 2.66 3.68 -2.41
C ALA A 162 2.91 2.34 -3.12
N GLY A 163 4.14 2.11 -3.57
CA GLY A 163 4.57 0.81 -4.10
C GLY A 163 4.70 -0.24 -2.99
N PRO A 164 5.14 -1.45 -3.31
CA PRO A 164 5.60 -2.40 -2.32
C PRO A 164 6.70 -1.77 -1.46
N ILE A 165 6.72 -2.03 -0.16
CA ILE A 165 7.86 -1.68 0.69
C ILE A 165 9.00 -2.63 0.34
N VAL A 166 9.88 -2.18 -0.57
CA VAL A 166 11.02 -2.96 -1.04
C VAL A 166 12.17 -2.78 -0.06
N ARG A 167 12.60 -3.86 0.58
CA ARG A 167 13.76 -3.81 1.48
C ARG A 167 15.06 -3.79 0.67
N TYR A 168 16.14 -3.27 1.26
CA TYR A 168 17.44 -3.27 0.60
C TYR A 168 17.91 -4.68 0.25
N ALA A 169 17.64 -5.67 1.12
CA ALA A 169 17.90 -7.08 0.89
C ALA A 169 17.25 -7.64 -0.39
N ASP A 170 16.08 -7.12 -0.76
CA ASP A 170 15.33 -7.60 -1.92
C ASP A 170 15.95 -7.14 -3.27
N VAL A 171 16.78 -6.07 -3.26
CA VAL A 171 17.31 -5.43 -4.48
C VAL A 171 18.81 -5.21 -4.50
N GLN A 172 19.56 -5.51 -3.43
CA GLN A 172 20.99 -5.19 -3.31
C GLN A 172 21.84 -5.70 -4.48
N ASP A 173 21.59 -6.92 -4.98
CA ASP A 173 22.34 -7.49 -6.10
C ASP A 173 21.94 -6.83 -7.43
N GLN A 174 20.67 -6.46 -7.58
CA GLN A 174 20.14 -5.77 -8.77
C GLN A 174 20.59 -4.31 -8.84
N LEU A 175 20.96 -3.70 -7.71
CA LEU A 175 21.60 -2.38 -7.68
C LEU A 175 23.01 -2.43 -8.31
N ALA A 176 23.75 -3.51 -8.06
CA ALA A 176 25.10 -3.69 -8.59
C ALA A 176 25.10 -4.09 -10.06
N ASP A 177 24.29 -5.07 -10.43
CA ASP A 177 24.16 -5.54 -11.81
C ASP A 177 22.72 -6.00 -12.08
N ARG A 178 22.19 -5.57 -13.21
CA ARG A 178 20.89 -5.98 -13.72
C ARG A 178 20.80 -5.92 -15.23
N SER A 179 20.04 -6.82 -15.78
CA SER A 179 19.70 -6.86 -17.21
C SER A 179 18.19 -6.87 -17.38
N VAL A 180 17.72 -6.41 -18.50
CA VAL A 180 16.31 -6.44 -18.88
C VAL A 180 16.20 -7.23 -20.17
N THR A 181 15.49 -8.33 -20.14
CA THR A 181 15.14 -9.09 -21.34
C THR A 181 13.90 -8.48 -22.00
N THR A 182 13.68 -8.79 -23.29
CA THR A 182 12.45 -8.38 -23.99
C THR A 182 11.19 -8.95 -23.31
N ALA A 183 11.31 -10.14 -22.74
CA ALA A 183 10.24 -10.77 -21.97
C ALA A 183 9.93 -9.98 -20.69
N ASP A 184 10.96 -9.59 -19.91
CA ASP A 184 10.78 -8.78 -18.69
C ASP A 184 10.12 -7.44 -19.00
N PHE A 185 10.56 -6.79 -20.09
CA PHE A 185 9.98 -5.51 -20.53
C PHE A 185 8.51 -5.66 -20.92
N SER A 186 8.18 -6.69 -21.73
CA SER A 186 6.81 -6.99 -22.15
C SER A 186 5.90 -7.31 -20.95
N GLU A 187 6.36 -8.14 -20.02
CA GLU A 187 5.60 -8.44 -18.80
C GLU A 187 5.45 -7.21 -17.91
N GLY A 188 6.48 -6.35 -17.85
CA GLY A 188 6.43 -5.08 -17.14
C GLY A 188 5.33 -4.15 -17.67
N ILE A 189 5.26 -3.97 -19.00
CA ILE A 189 4.22 -3.17 -19.65
C ILE A 189 2.83 -3.73 -19.34
N MET A 190 2.64 -5.04 -19.51
CA MET A 190 1.33 -5.67 -19.26
C MET A 190 0.88 -5.48 -17.83
N ARG A 191 1.77 -5.69 -16.88
CA ARG A 191 1.46 -5.51 -15.48
C ARG A 191 1.12 -4.07 -15.16
N PHE A 192 1.85 -3.12 -15.74
CA PHE A 192 1.54 -1.70 -15.62
C PHE A 192 0.16 -1.34 -16.15
N VAL A 193 -0.17 -1.81 -17.38
CA VAL A 193 -1.47 -1.54 -18.01
C VAL A 193 -2.62 -2.16 -17.23
N VAL A 194 -2.47 -3.38 -16.72
CA VAL A 194 -3.48 -4.01 -15.84
C VAL A 194 -3.65 -3.21 -14.54
N GLY A 195 -2.55 -2.75 -13.93
CA GLY A 195 -2.59 -1.89 -12.76
C GLY A 195 -3.31 -0.58 -13.00
N LEU A 196 -3.04 0.07 -14.14
CA LEU A 196 -3.73 1.29 -14.58
C LEU A 196 -5.22 1.04 -14.77
N GLY A 197 -5.61 -0.06 -15.43
CA GLY A 197 -7.01 -0.45 -15.60
C GLY A 197 -7.72 -0.66 -14.25
N LYS A 198 -7.10 -1.35 -13.29
CA LYS A 198 -7.64 -1.49 -11.93
C LYS A 198 -7.91 -0.14 -11.29
N LYS A 199 -6.98 0.80 -11.40
CA LYS A 199 -7.07 2.15 -10.81
C LYS A 199 -8.19 2.95 -11.47
N VAL A 200 -8.19 3.04 -12.80
CA VAL A 200 -9.05 3.97 -13.52
C VAL A 200 -10.46 3.41 -13.74
N LEU A 201 -10.55 2.15 -14.18
CA LEU A 201 -11.82 1.55 -14.56
C LEU A 201 -12.61 1.02 -13.36
N LEU A 202 -11.93 0.62 -12.27
CA LEU A 202 -12.60 0.00 -11.12
C LEU A 202 -12.52 0.88 -9.87
N ALA A 203 -11.32 1.25 -9.42
CA ALA A 203 -11.16 1.97 -8.15
C ALA A 203 -11.80 3.37 -8.18
N ASN A 204 -11.55 4.18 -9.22
CA ASN A 204 -12.12 5.51 -9.31
C ASN A 204 -13.65 5.47 -9.35
N GLN A 205 -14.23 4.55 -10.12
CA GLN A 205 -15.68 4.42 -10.23
C GLN A 205 -16.33 3.96 -8.92
N MET A 206 -15.71 3.01 -8.22
CA MET A 206 -16.19 2.58 -6.89
C MET A 206 -16.01 3.68 -5.85
N GLY A 207 -14.93 4.48 -5.97
CA GLY A 207 -14.70 5.63 -5.12
C GLY A 207 -15.77 6.71 -5.25
N ALA A 208 -16.25 6.99 -6.45
CA ALA A 208 -17.37 7.90 -6.67
C ALA A 208 -18.65 7.39 -5.96
N VAL A 209 -18.97 6.08 -6.12
CA VAL A 209 -20.12 5.47 -5.43
C VAL A 209 -20.01 5.59 -3.92
N TRP A 210 -18.82 5.30 -3.35
CA TRP A 210 -18.59 5.46 -1.91
C TRP A 210 -18.77 6.91 -1.47
N SER A 211 -18.16 7.86 -2.18
CA SER A 211 -18.22 9.28 -1.83
C SER A 211 -19.66 9.81 -1.85
N ASP A 212 -20.44 9.42 -2.86
CA ASP A 212 -21.85 9.83 -2.99
C ASP A 212 -22.69 9.30 -1.80
N ILE A 213 -22.51 8.03 -1.44
CA ILE A 213 -23.27 7.41 -0.35
C ILE A 213 -22.80 7.93 1.01
N TYR A 214 -21.50 8.05 1.22
CA TYR A 214 -20.94 8.51 2.50
C TYR A 214 -21.32 9.98 2.79
N ALA A 215 -21.45 10.80 1.75
CA ALA A 215 -21.89 12.19 1.86
C ALA A 215 -23.35 12.35 2.36
N LEU A 216 -24.18 11.28 2.28
CA LEU A 216 -25.53 11.27 2.84
C LEU A 216 -25.53 11.19 4.38
N GLY A 217 -24.36 10.93 5.00
CA GLY A 217 -24.20 10.82 6.45
C GLY A 217 -24.58 9.45 7.01
N GLY A 218 -24.76 9.40 8.33
CA GLY A 218 -25.11 8.18 9.05
C GLY A 218 -26.57 7.72 8.94
N ASP A 219 -27.46 8.55 8.39
CA ASP A 219 -28.92 8.32 8.38
C ASP A 219 -29.42 7.62 7.10
N VAL A 220 -28.66 6.64 6.62
CA VAL A 220 -28.99 5.84 5.43
C VAL A 220 -29.58 4.48 5.82
N SER A 221 -30.33 3.85 4.92
CA SER A 221 -30.82 2.49 5.13
C SER A 221 -29.70 1.44 5.15
N ALA A 222 -29.99 0.25 5.66
CA ALA A 222 -29.01 -0.85 5.67
C ALA A 222 -28.54 -1.21 4.26
N LEU A 223 -29.44 -1.29 3.26
CA LEU A 223 -29.04 -1.62 1.89
C LEU A 223 -28.10 -0.57 1.30
N MET A 224 -28.36 0.72 1.53
CA MET A 224 -27.51 1.80 1.07
C MET A 224 -26.14 1.78 1.77
N ALA A 225 -26.11 1.60 3.10
CA ALA A 225 -24.88 1.51 3.89
C ALA A 225 -23.98 0.35 3.43
N TRP A 226 -24.55 -0.84 3.20
CA TRP A 226 -23.80 -1.99 2.67
C TRP A 226 -23.32 -1.75 1.23
N THR A 227 -24.12 -1.11 0.39
CA THR A 227 -23.71 -0.75 -0.97
C THR A 227 -22.48 0.16 -0.96
N GLY A 228 -22.48 1.19 -0.11
CA GLY A 228 -21.34 2.08 0.09
C GLY A 228 -20.11 1.35 0.65
N ALA A 229 -20.28 0.54 1.69
CA ALA A 229 -19.21 -0.23 2.32
C ALA A 229 -18.54 -1.21 1.34
N ILE A 230 -19.32 -1.88 0.49
CA ILE A 230 -18.82 -2.77 -0.57
C ILE A 230 -18.08 -1.96 -1.65
N ALA A 231 -18.63 -0.80 -2.03
CA ALA A 231 -17.96 0.09 -2.99
C ALA A 231 -16.59 0.55 -2.48
N TYR A 232 -16.48 0.99 -1.22
CA TYR A 232 -15.19 1.33 -0.60
C TYR A 232 -14.24 0.14 -0.52
N THR A 233 -14.77 -1.05 -0.19
CA THR A 233 -13.99 -2.30 -0.15
C THR A 233 -13.31 -2.57 -1.49
N PHE A 234 -14.02 -2.39 -2.62
CA PHE A 234 -13.43 -2.53 -3.93
C PHE A 234 -12.52 -1.34 -4.30
N GLN A 235 -12.90 -0.12 -3.94
CA GLN A 235 -12.08 1.05 -4.16
C GLN A 235 -10.69 0.88 -3.56
N ILE A 236 -10.58 0.61 -2.25
CA ILE A 236 -9.28 0.50 -1.57
C ILE A 236 -8.42 -0.64 -2.13
N TYR A 237 -9.04 -1.75 -2.52
CA TYR A 237 -8.32 -2.87 -3.11
C TYR A 237 -7.79 -2.55 -4.50
N PHE A 238 -8.62 -2.07 -5.40
CA PHE A 238 -8.21 -1.80 -6.77
C PHE A 238 -7.32 -0.58 -6.88
N ASP A 239 -7.50 0.43 -6.01
CA ASP A 239 -6.62 1.59 -5.94
C ASP A 239 -5.20 1.17 -5.54
N PHE A 240 -5.06 0.45 -4.43
CA PHE A 240 -3.76 0.08 -3.91
C PHE A 240 -3.11 -1.07 -4.67
N SER A 241 -3.85 -2.13 -5.03
CA SER A 241 -3.30 -3.20 -5.85
C SER A 241 -2.97 -2.73 -7.27
N GLY A 242 -3.72 -1.79 -7.83
CA GLY A 242 -3.45 -1.15 -9.11
C GLY A 242 -2.13 -0.39 -9.09
N TYR A 243 -1.93 0.43 -8.06
CA TYR A 243 -0.65 1.13 -7.87
C TYR A 243 0.52 0.16 -7.69
N SER A 244 0.36 -0.88 -6.86
CA SER A 244 1.38 -1.90 -6.66
C SER A 244 1.73 -2.65 -7.96
N ASP A 245 0.72 -2.97 -8.79
CA ASP A 245 0.96 -3.61 -10.09
C ASP A 245 1.69 -2.67 -11.06
N MET A 246 1.33 -1.38 -11.09
CA MET A 246 2.06 -0.38 -11.87
C MET A 246 3.51 -0.26 -11.41
N ALA A 247 3.74 -0.21 -10.09
CA ALA A 247 5.08 -0.13 -9.50
C ALA A 247 5.95 -1.34 -9.84
N ILE A 248 5.41 -2.56 -9.70
CA ILE A 248 6.10 -3.81 -10.02
C ILE A 248 6.38 -3.89 -11.53
N GLY A 249 5.41 -3.47 -12.35
CA GLY A 249 5.58 -3.39 -13.81
C GLY A 249 6.70 -2.45 -14.22
N LEU A 250 6.74 -1.24 -13.66
CA LEU A 250 7.82 -0.27 -13.86
C LEU A 250 9.16 -0.82 -13.37
N GLY A 251 9.19 -1.41 -12.18
CA GLY A 251 10.40 -2.06 -11.65
C GLY A 251 10.96 -3.06 -12.65
N ARG A 252 10.12 -3.95 -13.22
CA ARG A 252 10.54 -4.92 -14.25
C ARG A 252 11.09 -4.27 -15.51
N MET A 253 10.46 -3.18 -15.98
CA MET A 253 10.96 -2.44 -17.15
C MET A 253 12.36 -1.83 -16.91
N PHE A 254 12.72 -1.56 -15.65
CA PHE A 254 14.05 -1.07 -15.26
C PHE A 254 15.01 -2.18 -14.77
N GLY A 255 14.58 -3.45 -14.80
CA GLY A 255 15.40 -4.60 -14.40
C GLY A 255 15.35 -4.93 -12.91
N PHE A 256 14.37 -4.43 -12.17
CA PHE A 256 14.14 -4.75 -10.77
C PHE A 256 12.96 -5.71 -10.59
N LYS A 257 13.12 -6.66 -9.68
CA LYS A 257 12.07 -7.62 -9.28
C LYS A 257 11.56 -7.25 -7.90
N PHE A 258 10.51 -6.45 -7.85
CA PHE A 258 9.87 -6.08 -6.60
C PHE A 258 8.98 -7.21 -6.06
N PRO A 259 8.85 -7.33 -4.74
CA PRO A 259 7.99 -8.34 -4.13
C PRO A 259 6.50 -8.08 -4.40
N GLU A 260 5.72 -9.17 -4.42
CA GLU A 260 4.26 -9.09 -4.53
C GLU A 260 3.65 -8.45 -3.28
N ASN A 261 2.68 -7.56 -3.48
CA ASN A 261 2.01 -6.87 -2.39
C ASN A 261 0.57 -7.36 -2.13
N PHE A 262 -0.07 -7.97 -3.14
CA PHE A 262 -1.43 -8.49 -3.07
C PHE A 262 -1.54 -9.86 -3.76
N ARG A 263 -2.33 -10.78 -3.14
CA ARG A 263 -2.63 -12.12 -3.69
C ARG A 263 -4.11 -12.45 -3.52
N TYR A 264 -5.00 -11.75 -4.23
CA TYR A 264 -6.46 -11.95 -4.18
C TYR A 264 -7.00 -11.99 -2.73
N PRO A 265 -6.85 -10.92 -1.96
CA PRO A 265 -7.13 -10.91 -0.53
C PRO A 265 -8.59 -11.18 -0.19
N TYR A 266 -9.51 -10.84 -1.08
CA TYR A 266 -10.94 -11.09 -0.86
C TYR A 266 -11.38 -12.53 -1.12
N GLN A 267 -10.47 -13.43 -1.47
CA GLN A 267 -10.71 -14.88 -1.47
C GLN A 267 -10.33 -15.56 -0.14
N SER A 268 -9.93 -14.80 0.86
CA SER A 268 -9.54 -15.33 2.17
C SER A 268 -10.69 -15.98 2.91
N VAL A 269 -10.33 -16.93 3.77
CA VAL A 269 -11.28 -17.72 4.57
C VAL A 269 -11.13 -17.48 6.08
N SER A 270 -10.26 -16.55 6.45
CA SER A 270 -10.06 -16.04 7.82
C SER A 270 -9.37 -14.68 7.74
N ILE A 271 -9.35 -13.93 8.83
CA ILE A 271 -8.61 -12.66 8.91
C ILE A 271 -7.10 -12.90 8.92
N THR A 272 -6.65 -14.01 9.51
CA THR A 272 -5.25 -14.45 9.40
C THR A 272 -4.85 -14.73 7.94
N ASP A 273 -5.70 -15.38 7.12
CA ASP A 273 -5.44 -15.61 5.69
C ASP A 273 -5.48 -14.31 4.90
N PHE A 274 -6.41 -13.39 5.24
CA PHE A 274 -6.51 -12.06 4.63
C PHE A 274 -5.20 -11.28 4.73
N TRP A 275 -4.60 -11.17 5.91
CA TRP A 275 -3.35 -10.42 6.12
C TRP A 275 -2.10 -11.10 5.51
N ARG A 276 -2.18 -12.37 5.13
CA ARG A 276 -1.15 -13.03 4.32
C ARG A 276 -1.24 -12.69 2.83
N ARG A 277 -2.36 -12.07 2.40
CA ARG A 277 -2.67 -11.74 1.02
C ARG A 277 -2.79 -10.24 0.76
N TRP A 278 -3.04 -9.46 1.79
CA TRP A 278 -3.18 -8.00 1.77
C TRP A 278 -1.91 -7.34 2.26
N HIS A 279 -1.39 -6.34 1.50
CA HIS A 279 -0.23 -5.52 1.85
C HIS A 279 0.92 -6.36 2.44
N ILE A 280 1.31 -7.39 1.68
CA ILE A 280 2.24 -8.45 2.11
C ILE A 280 3.57 -7.84 2.56
N THR A 281 4.04 -6.80 1.86
CA THR A 281 5.34 -6.17 2.16
C THR A 281 5.32 -5.42 3.50
N LEU A 282 4.22 -4.74 3.86
CA LEU A 282 4.06 -4.11 5.17
C LEU A 282 3.97 -5.17 6.28
N SER A 283 3.17 -6.21 6.06
CA SER A 283 3.04 -7.31 7.01
C SER A 283 4.38 -8.02 7.25
N THR A 284 5.19 -8.17 6.19
CA THR A 284 6.56 -8.71 6.27
C THR A 284 7.45 -7.78 7.07
N TRP A 285 7.39 -6.47 6.81
CA TRP A 285 8.19 -5.48 7.51
C TRP A 285 7.91 -5.51 9.03
N PHE A 286 6.64 -5.40 9.45
CA PHE A 286 6.28 -5.47 10.87
C PHE A 286 6.64 -6.81 11.51
N LYS A 287 6.51 -7.91 10.79
CA LYS A 287 6.91 -9.23 11.27
C LYS A 287 8.41 -9.31 11.54
N GLU A 288 9.25 -8.91 10.57
CA GLU A 288 10.71 -9.08 10.63
C GLU A 288 11.37 -8.06 11.58
N TYR A 289 10.89 -6.81 11.57
CA TYR A 289 11.56 -5.71 12.30
C TYR A 289 10.92 -5.39 13.64
N LEU A 290 9.70 -5.86 13.92
CA LEU A 290 9.03 -5.62 15.20
C LEU A 290 8.58 -6.91 15.90
N TYR A 291 7.74 -7.74 15.28
CA TYR A 291 7.12 -8.89 15.95
C TYR A 291 8.17 -9.94 16.41
N ILE A 292 9.09 -10.32 15.52
CA ILE A 292 10.14 -11.30 15.84
C ILE A 292 11.10 -10.78 16.91
N PRO A 293 11.64 -9.53 16.84
CA PRO A 293 12.48 -8.97 17.91
C PRO A 293 11.80 -8.88 19.28
N LEU A 294 10.47 -8.65 19.34
CA LEU A 294 9.70 -8.67 20.60
C LEU A 294 9.53 -10.09 21.20
N GLY A 295 10.00 -11.13 20.50
CA GLY A 295 9.94 -12.53 20.92
C GLY A 295 8.90 -13.38 20.15
N GLY A 296 8.15 -12.75 19.23
CA GLY A 296 7.18 -13.48 18.39
C GLY A 296 6.16 -14.28 19.18
N ASN A 297 6.00 -15.56 18.84
CA ASN A 297 5.12 -16.53 19.51
C ASN A 297 5.86 -17.50 20.45
N ARG A 298 7.15 -17.28 20.74
CA ARG A 298 8.01 -18.25 21.45
C ARG A 298 7.94 -18.13 22.98
N ARG A 299 7.31 -17.08 23.54
CA ARG A 299 7.34 -16.73 24.96
C ARG A 299 5.98 -16.87 25.67
N GLY A 300 5.14 -17.80 25.20
CA GLY A 300 3.81 -18.03 25.75
C GLY A 300 2.73 -17.05 25.26
N LEU A 301 1.48 -17.38 25.60
CA LEU A 301 0.27 -16.73 25.06
C LEU A 301 0.15 -15.26 25.45
N ALA A 302 0.40 -14.91 26.72
CA ALA A 302 0.31 -13.52 27.20
C ALA A 302 1.31 -12.61 26.50
N ARG A 303 2.56 -13.05 26.30
CA ARG A 303 3.57 -12.29 25.55
C ARG A 303 3.20 -12.17 24.09
N GLN A 304 2.62 -13.21 23.49
CA GLN A 304 2.14 -13.18 22.11
C GLN A 304 0.99 -12.18 21.95
N ALA A 305 0.04 -12.13 22.88
CA ALA A 305 -1.03 -11.14 22.89
C ALA A 305 -0.47 -9.71 22.93
N LEU A 306 0.46 -9.44 23.85
CA LEU A 306 1.13 -8.14 23.95
C LEU A 306 1.88 -7.78 22.65
N ASN A 307 2.60 -8.72 22.07
CA ASN A 307 3.32 -8.49 20.80
C ASN A 307 2.34 -8.18 19.66
N LEU A 308 1.21 -8.87 19.58
CA LEU A 308 0.16 -8.58 18.59
C LEU A 308 -0.48 -7.21 18.83
N LEU A 309 -0.79 -6.88 20.09
CA LEU A 309 -1.34 -5.57 20.45
C LEU A 309 -0.38 -4.44 19.99
N ILE A 310 0.90 -4.55 20.33
CA ILE A 310 1.91 -3.56 19.93
C ILE A 310 1.98 -3.44 18.39
N VAL A 311 2.09 -4.56 17.69
CA VAL A 311 2.18 -4.56 16.22
C VAL A 311 0.96 -3.92 15.58
N TRP A 312 -0.26 -4.29 15.99
CA TRP A 312 -1.48 -3.79 15.39
C TRP A 312 -1.78 -2.34 15.77
N SER A 313 -1.47 -1.93 16.99
CA SER A 313 -1.55 -0.51 17.37
C SER A 313 -0.61 0.34 16.52
N LEU A 314 0.65 -0.09 16.36
CA LEU A 314 1.62 0.62 15.53
C LEU A 314 1.28 0.55 14.04
N THR A 315 0.67 -0.53 13.56
CA THR A 315 0.16 -0.61 12.19
C THR A 315 -0.96 0.41 11.96
N GLY A 316 -1.89 0.55 12.91
CA GLY A 316 -2.92 1.58 12.86
C GLY A 316 -2.32 2.98 12.82
N PHE A 317 -1.45 3.31 13.77
CA PHE A 317 -0.74 4.61 13.79
C PHE A 317 0.06 4.88 12.51
N TRP A 318 0.70 3.86 11.93
CA TRP A 318 1.44 4.02 10.69
C TRP A 318 0.54 4.46 9.52
N HIS A 319 -0.71 3.99 9.49
CA HIS A 319 -1.67 4.41 8.47
C HIS A 319 -2.07 5.88 8.59
N GLY A 320 -2.32 6.41 9.78
CA GLY A 320 -2.72 7.79 9.92
C GLY A 320 -2.78 8.29 11.37
N ALA A 321 -2.75 9.61 11.51
CA ALA A 321 -2.90 10.32 12.78
C ALA A 321 -4.40 10.58 13.06
N GLY A 322 -5.14 9.52 13.36
CA GLY A 322 -6.58 9.58 13.64
C GLY A 322 -7.05 8.44 14.54
N TRP A 323 -8.10 8.69 15.30
CA TRP A 323 -8.67 7.68 16.21
C TRP A 323 -9.30 6.49 15.46
N ASN A 324 -9.80 6.70 14.24
CA ASN A 324 -10.27 5.64 13.36
C ASN A 324 -9.18 4.61 13.06
N PHE A 325 -7.93 5.05 12.80
CA PHE A 325 -6.79 4.14 12.57
C PHE A 325 -6.38 3.38 13.83
N VAL A 326 -6.47 4.03 15.00
CA VAL A 326 -6.23 3.36 16.28
C VAL A 326 -7.29 2.28 16.51
N MET A 327 -8.59 2.62 16.36
CA MET A 327 -9.70 1.68 16.48
C MET A 327 -9.58 0.52 15.48
N TRP A 328 -9.20 0.81 14.24
CA TRP A 328 -8.96 -0.19 13.20
C TRP A 328 -7.82 -1.16 13.58
N GLY A 329 -6.73 -0.66 14.11
CA GLY A 329 -5.64 -1.50 14.61
C GLY A 329 -6.08 -2.40 15.77
N LEU A 330 -6.81 -1.86 16.75
CA LEU A 330 -7.33 -2.61 17.87
C LEU A 330 -8.39 -3.65 17.44
N TYR A 331 -9.25 -3.31 16.48
CA TYR A 331 -10.21 -4.22 15.86
C TYR A 331 -9.52 -5.47 15.31
N TYR A 332 -8.49 -5.32 14.50
CA TYR A 332 -7.76 -6.46 13.96
C TYR A 332 -6.90 -7.20 14.98
N PHE A 333 -6.37 -6.49 15.97
CA PHE A 333 -5.72 -7.15 17.11
C PHE A 333 -6.68 -8.13 17.80
N VAL A 334 -7.88 -7.68 18.16
CA VAL A 334 -8.87 -8.50 18.86
C VAL A 334 -9.26 -9.72 18.02
N ILE A 335 -9.60 -9.55 16.75
CA ILE A 335 -10.01 -10.65 15.88
C ILE A 335 -8.88 -11.67 15.70
N LEU A 336 -7.67 -11.22 15.39
CA LEU A 336 -6.53 -12.10 15.19
C LEU A 336 -6.12 -12.85 16.46
N PHE A 337 -6.29 -12.20 17.61
CA PHE A 337 -6.05 -12.87 18.89
C PHE A 337 -7.08 -13.96 19.15
N ILE A 338 -8.38 -13.69 18.94
CA ILE A 338 -9.47 -14.67 19.05
C ILE A 338 -9.29 -15.80 18.03
N GLU A 339 -8.94 -15.50 16.77
CA GLU A 339 -8.64 -16.53 15.77
C GLU A 339 -7.52 -17.46 16.26
N LYS A 340 -6.44 -16.91 16.82
CA LYS A 340 -5.33 -17.71 17.35
C LYS A 340 -5.68 -18.52 18.57
N LEU A 341 -6.54 -18.01 19.46
CA LEU A 341 -6.94 -18.72 20.67
C LEU A 341 -7.70 -20.03 20.36
N PHE A 342 -8.76 -19.93 19.60
CA PHE A 342 -9.63 -21.07 19.33
C PHE A 342 -10.38 -20.99 18.00
N LEU A 343 -10.63 -19.79 17.47
CA LEU A 343 -11.60 -19.61 16.40
C LEU A 343 -11.10 -20.22 15.07
N LEU A 344 -9.80 -20.20 14.76
CA LEU A 344 -9.28 -20.87 13.56
C LEU A 344 -9.62 -22.38 13.56
N LYS A 345 -9.47 -23.05 14.71
CA LYS A 345 -9.81 -24.47 14.83
C LYS A 345 -11.31 -24.72 14.67
N ALA A 346 -12.15 -23.79 15.10
CA ALA A 346 -13.60 -23.87 14.90
C ALA A 346 -13.98 -23.60 13.43
N LEU A 347 -13.39 -22.59 12.81
CA LEU A 347 -13.60 -22.26 11.40
C LEU A 347 -13.17 -23.43 10.49
N ASP A 348 -12.09 -24.14 10.79
CA ASP A 348 -11.63 -25.27 9.97
C ASP A 348 -12.64 -26.43 9.88
N LYS A 349 -13.59 -26.49 10.81
CA LYS A 349 -14.69 -27.48 10.79
C LYS A 349 -15.87 -27.04 9.89
N LEU A 350 -15.92 -25.75 9.49
CA LEU A 350 -17.00 -25.20 8.68
C LEU A 350 -16.71 -25.34 7.19
N PRO A 351 -17.76 -25.50 6.35
CA PRO A 351 -17.63 -25.40 4.90
C PRO A 351 -16.99 -24.07 4.48
N LYS A 352 -16.20 -24.10 3.40
CA LYS A 352 -15.43 -22.94 2.90
C LYS A 352 -16.31 -21.69 2.70
N PHE A 353 -17.56 -21.87 2.28
CA PHE A 353 -18.51 -20.77 2.07
C PHE A 353 -18.72 -19.95 3.34
N PHE A 354 -19.03 -20.58 4.49
CA PHE A 354 -19.26 -19.88 5.75
C PHE A 354 -18.01 -19.18 6.27
N ARG A 355 -16.84 -19.82 6.10
CA ARG A 355 -15.53 -19.22 6.44
C ARG A 355 -15.28 -17.97 5.61
N HIS A 356 -15.64 -18.01 4.33
CA HIS A 356 -15.47 -16.88 3.42
C HIS A 356 -16.41 -15.73 3.78
N VAL A 357 -17.68 -16.02 4.08
CA VAL A 357 -18.65 -15.02 4.55
C VAL A 357 -18.17 -14.36 5.84
N TYR A 358 -17.70 -15.15 6.83
CA TYR A 358 -17.09 -14.64 8.05
C TYR A 358 -15.95 -13.65 7.75
N ALA A 359 -15.01 -14.04 6.90
CA ALA A 359 -13.88 -13.20 6.58
C ALA A 359 -14.30 -11.89 5.88
N LEU A 360 -15.19 -11.97 4.89
CA LEU A 360 -15.65 -10.79 4.13
C LEU A 360 -16.41 -9.81 5.01
N LEU A 361 -17.31 -10.29 5.88
CA LEU A 361 -18.07 -9.42 6.79
C LEU A 361 -17.14 -8.60 7.67
N LEU A 362 -16.14 -9.24 8.29
CA LEU A 362 -15.18 -8.55 9.14
C LEU A 362 -14.26 -7.63 8.36
N ILE A 363 -13.87 -7.99 7.13
CA ILE A 363 -13.07 -7.13 6.27
C ILE A 363 -13.83 -5.86 5.91
N ILE A 364 -15.10 -5.98 5.47
CA ILE A 364 -15.94 -4.83 5.07
C ILE A 364 -16.14 -3.88 6.27
N ILE A 365 -16.48 -4.41 7.45
CA ILE A 365 -16.60 -3.60 8.68
C ILE A 365 -15.26 -2.90 9.00
N GLY A 366 -14.16 -3.62 8.91
CA GLY A 366 -12.82 -3.06 9.12
C GLY A 366 -12.51 -1.91 8.15
N TRP A 367 -12.95 -2.00 6.89
CA TRP A 367 -12.78 -0.93 5.92
C TRP A 367 -13.67 0.29 6.19
N VAL A 368 -14.87 0.11 6.71
CA VAL A 368 -15.71 1.22 7.15
C VAL A 368 -15.06 1.97 8.31
N ILE A 369 -14.50 1.26 9.30
CA ILE A 369 -13.75 1.89 10.40
C ILE A 369 -12.56 2.68 9.86
N PHE A 370 -11.83 2.12 8.89
CA PHE A 370 -10.66 2.75 8.27
C PHE A 370 -11.02 4.02 7.48
N ALA A 371 -12.15 4.00 6.75
CA ALA A 371 -12.58 5.07 5.88
C ALA A 371 -13.12 6.30 6.60
N SER A 372 -13.58 6.15 7.83
CA SER A 372 -14.32 7.17 8.56
C SER A 372 -13.37 8.03 9.39
N ASP A 373 -13.06 9.22 8.92
CA ASP A 373 -12.17 10.17 9.61
C ASP A 373 -12.80 10.72 10.91
N ASP A 374 -14.14 10.73 10.99
CA ASP A 374 -14.91 11.23 12.15
C ASP A 374 -15.68 10.09 12.84
N VAL A 375 -15.36 9.88 14.12
CA VAL A 375 -16.03 8.88 14.97
C VAL A 375 -17.53 9.18 15.14
N SER A 376 -17.92 10.46 15.07
CA SER A 376 -19.33 10.86 15.17
C SER A 376 -20.18 10.40 13.99
N VAL A 377 -19.57 10.22 12.82
CA VAL A 377 -20.21 9.65 11.62
C VAL A 377 -20.06 8.13 11.57
N LEU A 378 -18.96 7.60 12.07
CA LEU A 378 -18.67 6.15 12.05
C LEU A 378 -19.74 5.34 12.78
N LEU A 379 -20.08 5.72 14.02
CA LEU A 379 -21.01 4.94 14.83
C LEU A 379 -22.45 4.92 14.24
N PRO A 380 -23.03 6.07 13.82
CA PRO A 380 -24.30 6.07 13.08
C PRO A 380 -24.24 5.23 11.80
N TYR A 381 -23.16 5.35 11.00
CA TYR A 381 -23.03 4.57 9.77
C TYR A 381 -22.99 3.05 10.03
N LEU A 382 -22.23 2.62 11.03
CA LEU A 382 -22.25 1.22 11.47
C LEU A 382 -23.65 0.80 11.95
N GLY A 383 -24.36 1.67 12.72
CA GLY A 383 -25.74 1.43 13.12
C GLY A 383 -26.66 1.22 11.90
N SER A 384 -26.52 2.04 10.89
CA SER A 384 -27.26 1.93 9.62
C SER A 384 -27.01 0.59 8.90
N MET A 385 -25.75 0.12 8.87
CA MET A 385 -25.44 -1.21 8.30
C MET A 385 -26.22 -2.33 8.99
N PHE A 386 -26.58 -2.17 10.26
CA PHE A 386 -27.38 -3.14 11.02
C PHE A 386 -28.86 -2.77 11.18
N GLY A 387 -29.35 -1.81 10.37
CA GLY A 387 -30.77 -1.51 10.23
C GLY A 387 -31.34 -0.45 11.17
N ALA A 388 -30.48 0.35 11.84
CA ALA A 388 -30.95 1.42 12.73
C ALA A 388 -31.91 2.41 12.03
N ASN A 389 -31.75 2.65 10.72
CA ASN A 389 -32.56 3.55 9.91
C ASN A 389 -33.43 2.79 8.88
N GLY A 390 -33.80 1.55 9.19
CA GLY A 390 -34.59 0.69 8.31
C GLY A 390 -33.74 -0.13 7.31
N ALA A 391 -34.39 -1.14 6.73
CA ALA A 391 -33.69 -2.09 5.84
C ALA A 391 -33.47 -1.53 4.43
N ILE A 392 -34.48 -0.86 3.87
CA ILE A 392 -34.49 -0.37 2.46
C ILE A 392 -35.14 1.01 2.44
N GLY A 393 -34.52 1.98 1.77
CA GLY A 393 -35.04 3.31 1.47
C GLY A 393 -35.54 3.43 0.02
N GLY A 394 -36.19 4.54 -0.30
CA GLY A 394 -36.87 4.74 -1.57
C GLY A 394 -35.97 4.69 -2.82
N MET A 395 -34.70 5.11 -2.69
CA MET A 395 -33.75 5.15 -3.83
C MET A 395 -32.73 4.02 -3.84
N ASP A 396 -32.73 3.14 -2.84
CA ASP A 396 -31.67 2.15 -2.61
C ASP A 396 -31.60 1.11 -3.74
N VAL A 397 -32.75 0.56 -4.13
CA VAL A 397 -32.83 -0.46 -5.18
C VAL A 397 -32.38 0.13 -6.51
N TYR A 398 -32.79 1.37 -6.82
CA TYR A 398 -32.34 2.07 -8.01
C TYR A 398 -30.83 2.26 -8.00
N THR A 399 -30.26 2.76 -6.90
CA THR A 399 -28.81 2.94 -6.75
C THR A 399 -28.05 1.63 -6.91
N LEU A 400 -28.50 0.56 -6.26
CA LEU A 400 -27.89 -0.75 -6.38
C LEU A 400 -27.94 -1.28 -7.81
N LEU A 401 -29.10 -1.21 -8.48
CA LEU A 401 -29.27 -1.73 -9.84
C LEU A 401 -28.44 -0.95 -10.87
N THR A 402 -28.35 0.36 -10.75
CA THR A 402 -27.50 1.19 -11.64
C THR A 402 -26.01 0.88 -11.50
N LYS A 403 -25.55 0.40 -10.33
CA LYS A 403 -24.16 0.03 -10.07
C LYS A 403 -23.91 -1.49 -10.14
N ALA A 404 -24.95 -2.31 -10.32
CA ALA A 404 -24.86 -3.77 -10.23
C ALA A 404 -23.85 -4.37 -11.21
N VAL A 405 -23.82 -3.91 -12.46
CA VAL A 405 -22.87 -4.40 -13.48
C VAL A 405 -21.42 -4.15 -13.04
N LEU A 406 -21.14 -2.95 -12.56
CA LEU A 406 -19.79 -2.59 -12.09
C LEU A 406 -19.40 -3.39 -10.83
N LEU A 407 -20.33 -3.58 -9.89
CA LEU A 407 -20.09 -4.40 -8.71
C LEU A 407 -19.80 -5.87 -9.08
N ILE A 408 -20.52 -6.45 -10.04
CA ILE A 408 -20.27 -7.81 -10.53
C ILE A 408 -18.89 -7.90 -11.20
N ILE A 409 -18.52 -6.92 -12.02
CA ILE A 409 -17.18 -6.84 -12.62
C ILE A 409 -16.11 -6.78 -11.53
N CYS A 410 -16.29 -5.95 -10.49
CA CYS A 410 -15.37 -5.86 -9.36
C CYS A 410 -15.27 -7.18 -8.57
N CYS A 411 -16.39 -7.87 -8.33
CA CYS A 411 -16.39 -9.20 -7.71
C CYS A 411 -15.53 -10.18 -8.51
N ILE A 412 -15.74 -10.27 -9.83
CA ILE A 412 -14.99 -11.18 -10.71
C ILE A 412 -13.51 -10.78 -10.76
N ALA A 413 -13.22 -9.50 -10.94
CA ALA A 413 -11.84 -8.97 -11.05
C ALA A 413 -11.04 -9.12 -9.74
N SER A 414 -11.70 -9.23 -8.58
CA SER A 414 -11.05 -9.48 -7.29
C SER A 414 -10.63 -10.94 -7.08
N THR A 415 -10.91 -11.82 -8.04
CA THR A 415 -10.61 -13.26 -8.01
C THR A 415 -9.50 -13.64 -9.00
N GLU A 416 -9.01 -14.88 -8.91
CA GLU A 416 -8.10 -15.46 -9.90
C GLU A 416 -8.76 -15.81 -11.23
N LEU A 417 -10.09 -15.74 -11.33
CA LEU A 417 -10.86 -16.23 -12.47
C LEU A 417 -10.47 -15.56 -13.80
N PRO A 418 -10.36 -14.22 -13.90
CA PRO A 418 -9.96 -13.57 -15.15
C PRO A 418 -8.59 -14.03 -15.64
N LYS A 419 -7.62 -14.16 -14.72
CA LYS A 419 -6.29 -14.65 -15.07
C LYS A 419 -6.31 -16.09 -15.54
N LYS A 420 -7.06 -16.98 -14.87
CA LYS A 420 -7.19 -18.40 -15.24
C LYS A 420 -7.85 -18.55 -16.60
N LEU A 421 -8.93 -17.81 -16.86
CA LEU A 421 -9.62 -17.83 -18.16
C LEU A 421 -8.69 -17.35 -19.29
N PHE A 422 -7.98 -16.25 -19.05
CA PHE A 422 -7.03 -15.72 -20.04
C PHE A 422 -5.93 -16.75 -20.34
N LEU A 423 -5.30 -17.34 -19.33
CA LEU A 423 -4.23 -18.33 -19.50
C LEU A 423 -4.74 -19.60 -20.20
N SER A 424 -5.96 -20.04 -19.88
CA SER A 424 -6.60 -21.19 -20.55
C SER A 424 -6.86 -20.89 -22.02
N ALA A 425 -7.42 -19.72 -22.35
CA ALA A 425 -7.66 -19.31 -23.73
C ALA A 425 -6.36 -19.16 -24.53
N ALA A 426 -5.33 -18.51 -23.93
CA ALA A 426 -4.03 -18.34 -24.57
C ALA A 426 -3.31 -19.68 -24.78
N GLY A 427 -3.42 -20.62 -23.82
CA GLY A 427 -2.83 -21.96 -23.93
C GLY A 427 -3.47 -22.87 -24.98
N ALA A 428 -4.71 -22.58 -25.39
CA ALA A 428 -5.40 -23.28 -26.46
C ALA A 428 -5.04 -22.74 -27.87
N MET A 429 -4.29 -21.65 -27.95
CA MET A 429 -3.91 -20.97 -29.20
C MET A 429 -2.44 -21.23 -29.53
N ASN A 430 -2.07 -21.04 -30.82
CA ASN A 430 -0.67 -20.98 -31.17
C ASN A 430 -0.03 -19.67 -30.63
N GLU A 431 1.32 -19.64 -30.51
CA GLU A 431 2.05 -18.52 -29.91
C GLU A 431 1.73 -17.15 -30.53
N LYS A 432 1.58 -17.10 -31.87
CA LYS A 432 1.24 -15.85 -32.58
C LYS A 432 -0.15 -15.35 -32.24
N ALA A 433 -1.15 -16.24 -32.23
CA ALA A 433 -2.54 -15.91 -31.88
C ALA A 433 -2.65 -15.48 -30.39
N ALA A 434 -1.99 -16.20 -29.47
CA ALA A 434 -1.93 -15.84 -28.06
C ALA A 434 -1.27 -14.47 -27.84
N PHE A 435 -0.16 -14.19 -28.54
CA PHE A 435 0.50 -12.89 -28.49
C PHE A 435 -0.40 -11.77 -29.04
N THR A 436 -1.07 -12.01 -30.18
CA THR A 436 -2.01 -11.04 -30.76
C THR A 436 -3.17 -10.75 -29.84
N LEU A 437 -3.83 -11.78 -29.29
CA LEU A 437 -4.92 -11.61 -28.32
C LEU A 437 -4.47 -10.77 -27.13
N LYS A 438 -3.31 -11.09 -26.56
CA LYS A 438 -2.72 -10.39 -25.43
C LYS A 438 -2.47 -8.92 -25.76
N SER A 439 -1.89 -8.63 -26.93
CA SER A 439 -1.60 -7.27 -27.38
C SER A 439 -2.87 -6.46 -27.61
N VAL A 440 -3.88 -7.03 -28.26
CA VAL A 440 -5.18 -6.38 -28.51
C VAL A 440 -5.86 -6.04 -27.17
N LEU A 441 -5.91 -6.98 -26.23
CA LEU A 441 -6.52 -6.74 -24.91
C LEU A 441 -5.78 -5.65 -24.13
N MET A 442 -4.43 -5.62 -24.18
CA MET A 442 -3.65 -4.57 -23.49
C MET A 442 -3.84 -3.20 -24.12
N ILE A 443 -3.90 -3.13 -25.46
CA ILE A 443 -4.16 -1.86 -26.17
C ILE A 443 -5.58 -1.38 -25.85
N ALA A 444 -6.58 -2.26 -25.88
CA ALA A 444 -7.96 -1.91 -25.54
C ALA A 444 -8.07 -1.41 -24.09
N LEU A 445 -7.43 -2.11 -23.15
CA LEU A 445 -7.42 -1.73 -21.73
C LEU A 445 -6.74 -0.36 -21.50
N LEU A 446 -5.61 -0.12 -22.18
CA LEU A 446 -4.92 1.16 -22.14
C LEU A 446 -5.78 2.28 -22.74
N ALA A 447 -6.37 2.06 -23.92
CA ALA A 447 -7.24 3.04 -24.58
C ALA A 447 -8.45 3.41 -23.71
N LEU A 448 -9.15 2.43 -23.15
CA LEU A 448 -10.27 2.67 -22.22
C LEU A 448 -9.82 3.45 -20.97
N SER A 449 -8.67 3.10 -20.40
CA SER A 449 -8.12 3.81 -19.27
C SER A 449 -7.76 5.26 -19.62
N MET A 450 -7.21 5.51 -20.80
CA MET A 450 -6.87 6.88 -21.26
C MET A 450 -8.14 7.72 -21.53
N ILE A 451 -9.17 7.13 -22.13
CA ILE A 451 -10.45 7.81 -22.36
C ILE A 451 -11.04 8.30 -21.04
N LEU A 452 -11.12 7.44 -20.03
CA LEU A 452 -11.65 7.85 -18.71
C LEU A 452 -10.75 8.84 -18.00
N LEU A 453 -9.42 8.71 -18.09
CA LEU A 453 -8.50 9.68 -17.49
C LEU A 453 -8.61 11.10 -18.06
N ILE A 454 -8.95 11.21 -19.34
CA ILE A 454 -9.13 12.51 -20.00
C ILE A 454 -10.52 13.09 -19.67
N GLY A 455 -11.53 12.24 -19.57
CA GLY A 455 -12.93 12.64 -19.35
C GLY A 455 -13.30 12.85 -17.88
N ASP A 456 -12.56 12.27 -16.93
CA ASP A 456 -12.92 12.27 -15.53
C ASP A 456 -11.93 13.11 -14.69
N SER A 457 -12.46 14.11 -13.98
CA SER A 457 -11.68 14.91 -13.03
C SER A 457 -11.45 14.19 -11.68
N TYR A 458 -12.24 13.14 -11.39
CA TYR A 458 -12.12 12.37 -10.16
C TYR A 458 -11.03 11.29 -10.29
N ASN A 459 -9.83 11.61 -9.83
CA ASN A 459 -8.71 10.67 -9.82
C ASN A 459 -7.96 10.72 -8.48
N PRO A 460 -8.64 10.52 -7.35
CA PRO A 460 -7.99 10.53 -6.04
C PRO A 460 -7.12 9.28 -5.91
N PHE A 461 -6.04 9.44 -5.15
CA PHE A 461 -5.27 8.31 -4.68
C PHE A 461 -5.40 8.23 -3.16
N LEU A 462 -6.04 7.18 -2.67
CA LEU A 462 -6.41 7.06 -1.25
C LEU A 462 -5.20 7.19 -0.31
N TYR A 463 -4.05 6.67 -0.73
CA TYR A 463 -2.82 6.71 0.08
C TYR A 463 -2.23 8.10 0.30
N PHE A 464 -2.67 9.12 -0.42
CA PHE A 464 -2.27 10.51 -0.14
C PHE A 464 -3.00 11.12 1.06
N ARG A 465 -4.03 10.44 1.56
CA ARG A 465 -4.78 10.87 2.74
C ARG A 465 -4.20 10.34 4.05
N PHE A 466 -3.25 9.40 3.99
CA PHE A 466 -2.77 8.65 5.15
C PHE A 466 -1.30 8.90 5.48
#